data_b38ffe303770bb1b5e9d5b60535d3560
#
_entry.id   b38ffe303770bb1b5e9d5b60535d3560
#
_cell.length_a   1.000
_cell.length_b   1.000
_cell.length_c   1.000
_cell.angle_alpha   90.00
_cell.angle_beta   90.00
_cell.angle_gamma   90.00
#
_symmetry.space_group_name_H-M   'P 1'
#
loop_
_entity.id
_entity.type
_entity.pdbx_description
1 polymer ?
#
loop_
_entity_poly.entity_id
_entity_poly.type
_entity_poly.pdbx_seq_one_letter_code
_entity_poly.pdbx_strand_id
1 'polypeptide(L)'
;LTLLNHSVSDIEGLPAIHLNESPLTAYPTAATTKAVLDRVIALLAIVALSPLLLATAFAVKRSSPGPVLFKQKRHGWNGKIIKVWKFRSMRLHDDAQVKQASRHDPRITRVGAFIRRTSIDELPQLFNVLQGHMSLVGPRPHALAHNDYYTGKIDAYMARHRIKPGITGLAQISGCRGETETLDKMEKRVELDLAYINNWSLWLDIKILIKTPF
;
A
#
# COMPACT_ATOMS: atom_id res chain seq x y z
N LEU A 1 -4.24 -19.77 22.25
CA LEU A 1 -5.40 -18.94 22.59
C LEU A 1 -4.91 -17.73 23.36
N THR A 2 -4.50 -16.66 22.67
CA THR A 2 -4.10 -15.40 23.29
C THR A 2 -5.28 -14.43 23.26
N LEU A 3 -6.15 -14.54 24.25
CA LEU A 3 -7.27 -13.61 24.51
C LEU A 3 -6.81 -12.26 25.11
N LEU A 4 -5.50 -12.00 25.16
CA LEU A 4 -4.91 -10.89 25.92
C LEU A 4 -4.99 -9.50 25.23
N ASN A 5 -5.52 -9.41 24.02
CA ASN A 5 -5.60 -8.13 23.26
C ASN A 5 -7.01 -7.80 22.75
N HIS A 6 -8.06 -8.26 23.42
CA HIS A 6 -9.43 -7.92 23.06
C HIS A 6 -9.98 -6.87 24.02
N SER A 7 -10.53 -5.78 23.49
CA SER A 7 -11.30 -4.84 24.28
C SER A 7 -12.65 -5.46 24.64
N VAL A 8 -13.04 -5.34 25.89
CA VAL A 8 -14.34 -5.75 26.38
C VAL A 8 -15.20 -4.49 26.53
N SER A 9 -16.32 -4.40 25.83
CA SER A 9 -17.33 -3.38 26.08
C SER A 9 -18.56 -4.01 26.71
N ASP A 10 -19.23 -3.27 27.57
CA ASP A 10 -20.51 -3.68 28.14
C ASP A 10 -21.63 -3.15 27.24
N ILE A 11 -22.42 -4.03 26.66
CA ILE A 11 -23.60 -3.70 25.88
C ILE A 11 -24.82 -4.21 26.66
N GLU A 12 -25.50 -3.32 27.35
CA GLU A 12 -26.71 -3.61 28.14
C GLU A 12 -26.51 -4.71 29.20
N GLY A 13 -25.34 -4.73 29.87
CA GLY A 13 -25.01 -5.72 30.89
C GLY A 13 -24.46 -7.04 30.37
N LEU A 14 -24.21 -7.16 29.06
CA LEU A 14 -23.56 -8.31 28.46
C LEU A 14 -22.11 -7.94 28.06
N PRO A 15 -21.09 -8.65 28.55
CA PRO A 15 -19.72 -8.42 28.14
C PRO A 15 -19.54 -8.86 26.67
N ALA A 16 -19.42 -7.88 25.77
CA ALA A 16 -19.10 -8.12 24.36
C ALA A 16 -17.59 -8.06 24.17
N ILE A 17 -17.02 -9.16 23.71
CA ILE A 17 -15.60 -9.23 23.35
C ILE A 17 -15.45 -8.77 21.90
N HIS A 18 -14.76 -7.64 21.70
CA HIS A 18 -14.44 -7.15 20.36
C HIS A 18 -13.29 -7.99 19.77
N LEU A 19 -13.64 -9.00 19.01
CA LEU A 19 -12.68 -9.81 18.27
C LEU A 19 -12.11 -8.99 17.11
N ASN A 20 -10.80 -8.74 17.15
CA ASN A 20 -10.07 -8.07 16.06
C ASN A 20 -10.28 -6.54 15.88
N GLU A 21 -10.40 -5.75 16.93
CA GLU A 21 -10.30 -4.31 16.83
C GLU A 21 -8.84 -3.84 16.63
N SER A 22 -8.65 -3.03 15.60
CA SER A 22 -7.40 -2.28 15.42
C SER A 22 -7.47 -0.97 16.19
N PRO A 23 -6.38 -0.46 16.80
CA PRO A 23 -6.38 0.88 17.39
C PRO A 23 -6.87 1.97 16.44
N LEU A 24 -6.67 1.79 15.12
CA LEU A 24 -7.16 2.73 14.09
C LEU A 24 -8.65 2.63 13.83
N THR A 25 -9.31 1.52 14.17
CA THR A 25 -10.76 1.36 14.01
C THR A 25 -11.50 1.61 15.32
N ALA A 26 -10.86 1.28 16.46
CA ALA A 26 -11.44 1.46 17.78
C ALA A 26 -11.43 2.93 18.26
N TYR A 27 -10.38 3.69 17.90
CA TYR A 27 -10.20 5.06 18.38
C TYR A 27 -10.25 6.07 17.22
N PRO A 28 -11.35 6.82 17.06
CA PRO A 28 -11.48 7.84 16.00
C PRO A 28 -10.37 8.91 16.05
N THR A 29 -9.88 9.24 17.25
CA THR A 29 -8.78 10.18 17.45
C THR A 29 -7.47 9.67 16.84
N ALA A 30 -7.18 8.38 17.00
CA ALA A 30 -5.99 7.74 16.41
C ALA A 30 -6.06 7.78 14.88
N ALA A 31 -7.19 7.41 14.32
CA ALA A 31 -7.43 7.45 12.88
C ALA A 31 -7.30 8.87 12.30
N THR A 32 -7.84 9.87 13.00
CA THR A 32 -7.77 11.28 12.58
C THR A 32 -6.34 11.80 12.68
N THR A 33 -5.65 11.55 13.79
CA THR A 33 -4.25 11.95 13.97
C THR A 33 -3.37 11.35 12.88
N LYS A 34 -3.50 10.04 12.60
CA LYS A 34 -2.78 9.39 11.51
C LYS A 34 -3.10 10.05 10.17
N ALA A 35 -4.37 10.28 9.88
CA ALA A 35 -4.80 10.86 8.61
C ALA A 35 -4.28 12.29 8.38
N VAL A 36 -4.15 13.10 9.44
CA VAL A 36 -3.56 14.43 9.37
C VAL A 36 -2.06 14.35 9.15
N LEU A 37 -1.35 13.55 9.96
CA LEU A 37 0.09 13.37 9.85
C LEU A 37 0.49 12.81 8.47
N ASP A 38 -0.20 11.80 7.98
CA ASP A 38 0.03 11.25 6.65
C ASP A 38 -0.04 12.34 5.57
N ARG A 39 -1.06 13.21 5.61
CA ARG A 39 -1.22 14.30 4.63
C ARG A 39 -0.15 15.38 4.75
N VAL A 40 0.18 15.77 5.98
CA VAL A 40 1.22 16.78 6.22
C VAL A 40 2.57 16.27 5.71
N ILE A 41 2.96 15.05 6.08
CA ILE A 41 4.22 14.47 5.62
C ILE A 41 4.22 14.27 4.11
N ALA A 42 3.10 13.80 3.52
CA ALA A 42 2.99 13.65 2.08
C ALA A 42 3.12 14.99 1.34
N LEU A 43 2.52 16.07 1.87
CA LEU A 43 2.65 17.41 1.29
C LEU A 43 4.10 17.89 1.34
N LEU A 44 4.75 17.80 2.48
CA LEU A 44 6.16 18.16 2.64
C LEU A 44 7.07 17.34 1.71
N ALA A 45 6.81 16.03 1.61
CA ALA A 45 7.55 15.15 0.70
C ALA A 45 7.34 15.53 -0.77
N ILE A 46 6.12 15.87 -1.20
CA ILE A 46 5.83 16.33 -2.57
C ILE A 46 6.58 17.62 -2.86
N VAL A 47 6.58 18.59 -1.94
CA VAL A 47 7.30 19.87 -2.12
C VAL A 47 8.80 19.61 -2.21
N ALA A 48 9.38 18.85 -1.28
CA ALA A 48 10.80 18.54 -1.25
C ALA A 48 11.26 17.75 -2.49
N LEU A 49 10.45 16.78 -2.95
CA LEU A 49 10.76 15.92 -4.09
C LEU A 49 10.25 16.49 -5.42
N SER A 50 9.66 17.69 -5.45
CA SER A 50 9.12 18.29 -6.68
C SER A 50 10.12 18.37 -7.83
N PRO A 51 11.42 18.73 -7.65
CA PRO A 51 12.38 18.71 -8.75
C PRO A 51 12.59 17.31 -9.32
N LEU A 52 12.66 16.29 -8.45
CA LEU A 52 12.80 14.89 -8.86
C LEU A 52 11.55 14.41 -9.61
N LEU A 53 10.37 14.75 -9.11
CA LEU A 53 9.10 14.38 -9.74
C LEU A 53 8.99 14.98 -11.14
N LEU A 54 9.35 16.27 -11.33
CA LEU A 54 9.33 16.94 -12.62
C LEU A 54 10.37 16.36 -13.59
N ALA A 55 11.60 16.14 -13.12
CA ALA A 55 12.65 15.52 -13.93
C ALA A 55 12.25 14.10 -14.38
N THR A 56 11.67 13.32 -13.47
CA THR A 56 11.15 11.96 -13.79
C THR A 56 10.00 12.04 -14.79
N ALA A 57 9.05 12.94 -14.60
CA ALA A 57 7.94 13.15 -15.54
C ALA A 57 8.44 13.46 -16.95
N PHE A 58 9.41 14.35 -17.06
CA PHE A 58 10.05 14.70 -18.32
C PHE A 58 10.76 13.51 -18.96
N ALA A 59 11.58 12.77 -18.20
CA ALA A 59 12.27 11.57 -18.68
C ALA A 59 11.30 10.49 -19.16
N VAL A 60 10.22 10.23 -18.43
CA VAL A 60 9.17 9.28 -18.82
C VAL A 60 8.48 9.72 -20.11
N LYS A 61 8.16 11.00 -20.26
CA LYS A 61 7.53 11.56 -21.48
C LYS A 61 8.42 11.41 -22.71
N ARG A 62 9.73 11.56 -22.54
CA ARG A 62 10.72 11.39 -23.61
C ARG A 62 11.02 9.92 -23.95
N SER A 63 10.81 9.01 -23.00
CA SER A 63 11.18 7.59 -23.15
C SER A 63 10.22 6.81 -24.07
N SER A 64 8.95 7.20 -24.14
CA SER A 64 7.96 6.58 -25.01
C SER A 64 6.70 7.46 -25.15
N PRO A 65 5.91 7.34 -26.25
CA PRO A 65 4.63 8.03 -26.42
C PRO A 65 3.62 7.66 -25.33
N GLY A 66 2.74 8.62 -24.96
CA GLY A 66 1.63 8.38 -24.05
C GLY A 66 1.67 9.19 -22.74
N PRO A 67 0.76 8.92 -21.76
CA PRO A 67 0.66 9.64 -20.51
C PRO A 67 1.87 9.37 -19.61
N VAL A 68 2.27 10.36 -18.81
CA VAL A 68 3.37 10.24 -17.84
C VAL A 68 2.99 9.35 -16.66
N LEU A 69 1.74 9.43 -16.22
CA LEU A 69 1.20 8.69 -15.09
C LEU A 69 0.39 7.48 -15.57
N PHE A 70 0.59 6.38 -14.90
CA PHE A 70 -0.21 5.16 -14.98
C PHE A 70 -1.08 5.05 -13.73
N LYS A 71 -2.37 4.75 -13.90
CA LYS A 71 -3.34 4.62 -12.81
C LYS A 71 -3.87 3.20 -12.79
N GLN A 72 -3.56 2.45 -11.74
CA GLN A 72 -3.98 1.07 -11.58
C GLN A 72 -5.08 0.91 -10.53
N LYS A 73 -6.14 0.20 -10.88
CA LYS A 73 -7.21 -0.15 -9.93
C LYS A 73 -6.70 -1.15 -8.89
N ARG A 74 -6.95 -0.87 -7.63
CA ARG A 74 -6.59 -1.69 -6.47
C ARG A 74 -7.70 -1.65 -5.44
N HIS A 75 -7.79 -2.66 -4.56
CA HIS A 75 -8.64 -2.55 -3.38
C HIS A 75 -7.98 -1.64 -2.34
N GLY A 76 -8.75 -0.71 -1.82
CA GLY A 76 -8.40 0.19 -0.74
C GLY A 76 -9.17 -0.15 0.53
N TRP A 77 -9.38 0.86 1.37
CA TRP A 77 -10.13 0.75 2.62
C TRP A 77 -11.55 0.22 2.39
N ASN A 78 -11.97 -0.71 3.25
CA ASN A 78 -13.27 -1.40 3.17
C ASN A 78 -13.55 -2.03 1.78
N GLY A 79 -12.51 -2.49 1.10
CA GLY A 79 -12.65 -3.12 -0.22
C GLY A 79 -13.01 -2.15 -1.36
N LYS A 80 -13.14 -0.85 -1.11
CA LYS A 80 -13.44 0.13 -2.15
C LYS A 80 -12.32 0.20 -3.18
N ILE A 81 -12.68 0.26 -4.45
CA ILE A 81 -11.67 0.37 -5.53
C ILE A 81 -11.09 1.78 -5.57
N ILE A 82 -9.79 1.86 -5.46
CA ILE A 82 -9.00 3.10 -5.61
C ILE A 82 -8.12 3.02 -6.87
N LYS A 83 -7.73 4.18 -7.39
CA LYS A 83 -6.77 4.29 -8.49
C LYS A 83 -5.41 4.69 -7.92
N VAL A 84 -4.49 3.75 -7.85
CA VAL A 84 -3.11 3.99 -7.39
C VAL A 84 -2.29 4.59 -8.52
N TRP A 85 -1.63 5.72 -8.25
CA TRP A 85 -0.86 6.47 -9.23
C TRP A 85 0.60 6.03 -9.22
N LYS A 86 1.16 5.86 -10.43
CA LYS A 86 2.57 5.55 -10.63
C LYS A 86 3.10 6.29 -11.86
N PHE A 87 4.39 6.53 -11.94
CA PHE A 87 5.01 6.86 -13.22
C PHE A 87 4.94 5.67 -14.15
N ARG A 88 4.68 5.94 -15.44
CA ARG A 88 4.69 4.90 -16.47
C ARG A 88 6.12 4.40 -16.67
N SER A 89 6.34 3.12 -16.47
CA SER A 89 7.62 2.45 -16.64
C SER A 89 7.68 1.54 -17.88
N MET A 90 6.54 1.38 -18.58
CA MET A 90 6.40 0.49 -19.73
C MET A 90 5.80 1.23 -20.92
N ARG A 91 6.09 0.75 -22.14
CA ARG A 91 5.42 1.20 -23.36
C ARG A 91 3.93 0.83 -23.29
N LEU A 92 3.08 1.65 -23.91
CA LEU A 92 1.68 1.29 -24.09
C LEU A 92 1.59 0.10 -25.03
N HIS A 93 0.69 -0.81 -24.74
CA HIS A 93 0.38 -1.99 -25.55
C HIS A 93 -1.12 -2.24 -25.47
N ASP A 94 -1.69 -2.74 -26.55
CA ASP A 94 -3.14 -2.95 -26.69
C ASP A 94 -3.60 -4.33 -26.20
N ASP A 95 -2.82 -5.02 -25.37
CA ASP A 95 -3.21 -6.32 -24.83
C ASP A 95 -4.46 -6.18 -23.98
N ALA A 96 -5.57 -6.77 -24.42
CA ALA A 96 -6.82 -6.84 -23.68
C ALA A 96 -6.71 -7.55 -22.33
N GLN A 97 -5.63 -8.32 -22.11
CA GLN A 97 -5.33 -9.00 -20.86
C GLN A 97 -4.18 -8.29 -20.12
N VAL A 98 -4.45 -7.89 -18.86
CA VAL A 98 -3.42 -7.32 -17.97
C VAL A 98 -2.44 -8.42 -17.55
N LYS A 99 -1.43 -8.68 -18.39
CA LYS A 99 -0.35 -9.61 -18.04
C LYS A 99 0.57 -8.98 -17.01
N GLN A 100 0.79 -9.68 -15.90
CA GLN A 100 1.73 -9.24 -14.86
C GLN A 100 3.13 -9.09 -15.47
N ALA A 101 3.78 -7.94 -15.20
CA ALA A 101 5.11 -7.67 -15.72
C ALA A 101 6.16 -8.56 -15.02
N SER A 102 6.94 -9.29 -15.76
CA SER A 102 8.10 -10.03 -15.27
C SER A 102 9.32 -9.11 -15.10
N ARG A 103 10.37 -9.60 -14.43
CA ARG A 103 11.58 -8.82 -14.15
C ARG A 103 12.31 -8.36 -15.44
N HIS A 104 12.21 -9.13 -16.52
CA HIS A 104 12.83 -8.86 -17.83
C HIS A 104 11.80 -8.62 -18.95
N ASP A 105 10.68 -8.00 -18.61
CA ASP A 105 9.62 -7.72 -19.56
C ASP A 105 10.11 -6.75 -20.67
N PRO A 106 10.03 -7.12 -21.95
CA PRO A 106 10.54 -6.30 -23.08
C PRO A 106 9.80 -4.95 -23.22
N ARG A 107 8.64 -4.81 -22.61
CA ARG A 107 7.85 -3.57 -22.62
C ARG A 107 8.45 -2.50 -21.72
N ILE A 108 9.35 -2.87 -20.79
CA ILE A 108 9.97 -1.92 -19.85
C ILE A 108 10.94 -1.03 -20.61
N THR A 109 10.78 0.31 -20.47
CA THR A 109 11.72 1.27 -21.05
C THR A 109 13.00 1.35 -20.21
N ARG A 110 14.12 1.88 -20.76
CA ARG A 110 15.36 2.08 -20.00
C ARG A 110 15.12 2.99 -18.76
N VAL A 111 14.38 4.10 -18.95
CA VAL A 111 13.95 4.98 -17.86
C VAL A 111 13.05 4.20 -16.89
N GLY A 112 12.12 3.41 -17.40
CA GLY A 112 11.24 2.56 -16.61
C GLY A 112 11.99 1.56 -15.72
N ALA A 113 13.04 0.92 -16.24
CA ALA A 113 13.86 0.00 -15.47
C ALA A 113 14.58 0.72 -14.30
N PHE A 114 15.10 1.92 -14.55
CA PHE A 114 15.73 2.73 -13.51
C PHE A 114 14.75 3.14 -12.41
N ILE A 115 13.60 3.75 -12.76
CA ILE A 115 12.63 4.24 -11.77
C ILE A 115 11.99 3.09 -10.97
N ARG A 116 11.82 1.89 -11.56
CA ARG A 116 11.35 0.70 -10.84
C ARG A 116 12.38 0.18 -9.85
N ARG A 117 13.65 0.16 -10.23
CA ARG A 117 14.75 -0.29 -9.34
C ARG A 117 14.92 0.63 -8.13
N THR A 118 14.72 1.92 -8.31
CA THR A 118 14.82 2.96 -7.28
C THR A 118 13.49 3.27 -6.60
N SER A 119 12.39 2.63 -7.02
CA SER A 119 11.02 2.89 -6.53
C SER A 119 10.52 4.32 -6.74
N ILE A 120 11.21 5.12 -7.54
CA ILE A 120 10.77 6.46 -7.94
C ILE A 120 9.44 6.41 -8.69
N ASP A 121 9.14 5.28 -9.36
CA ASP A 121 7.86 5.08 -10.06
C ASP A 121 6.67 5.12 -9.10
N GLU A 122 6.85 4.86 -7.81
CA GLU A 122 5.79 4.85 -6.80
C GLU A 122 5.58 6.22 -6.11
N LEU A 123 6.48 7.21 -6.30
CA LEU A 123 6.35 8.53 -5.67
C LEU A 123 5.02 9.24 -5.96
N PRO A 124 4.37 9.11 -7.14
CA PRO A 124 3.04 9.69 -7.36
C PRO A 124 1.95 9.18 -6.41
N GLN A 125 2.17 8.09 -5.67
CA GLN A 125 1.25 7.63 -4.63
C GLN A 125 1.13 8.64 -3.47
N LEU A 126 2.10 9.54 -3.28
CA LEU A 126 1.98 10.65 -2.32
C LEU A 126 0.73 11.51 -2.60
N PHE A 127 0.33 11.68 -3.86
CA PHE A 127 -0.93 12.35 -4.21
C PHE A 127 -2.15 11.53 -3.77
N ASN A 128 -2.08 10.19 -3.80
CA ASN A 128 -3.15 9.34 -3.25
C ASN A 128 -3.27 9.48 -1.73
N VAL A 129 -2.15 9.71 -1.02
CA VAL A 129 -2.15 9.98 0.42
C VAL A 129 -2.80 11.33 0.72
N LEU A 130 -2.43 12.39 -0.01
CA LEU A 130 -3.06 13.72 0.12
C LEU A 130 -4.58 13.65 -0.10
N GLN A 131 -5.02 12.91 -1.11
CA GLN A 131 -6.44 12.69 -1.40
C GLN A 131 -7.15 11.84 -0.33
N GLY A 132 -6.38 11.23 0.59
CA GLY A 132 -6.92 10.37 1.64
C GLY A 132 -7.32 8.97 1.18
N HIS A 133 -6.98 8.58 -0.04
CA HIS A 133 -7.22 7.24 -0.58
C HIS A 133 -6.22 6.20 -0.05
N MET A 134 -5.01 6.64 0.31
CA MET A 134 -3.93 5.84 0.86
C MET A 134 -3.37 6.48 2.14
N SER A 135 -2.51 5.75 2.81
CA SER A 135 -1.68 6.14 3.95
C SER A 135 -0.20 6.06 3.53
N LEU A 136 0.69 6.73 4.25
CA LEU A 136 2.13 6.52 4.08
C LEU A 136 2.50 5.09 4.47
N VAL A 137 2.02 4.66 5.64
CA VAL A 137 2.30 3.32 6.20
C VAL A 137 1.00 2.53 6.31
N GLY A 138 1.01 1.30 5.81
CA GLY A 138 -0.14 0.38 5.85
C GLY A 138 0.07 -0.86 4.98
N PRO A 139 -0.90 -1.77 4.93
CA PRO A 139 -0.87 -2.92 4.04
C PRO A 139 -0.70 -2.51 2.57
N ARG A 140 0.19 -3.18 1.84
CA ARG A 140 0.38 -2.87 0.41
C ARG A 140 -0.85 -3.24 -0.40
N PRO A 141 -1.40 -2.35 -1.25
CA PRO A 141 -2.58 -2.65 -2.06
C PRO A 141 -2.24 -3.64 -3.17
N HIS A 142 -2.96 -4.77 -3.23
CA HIS A 142 -2.79 -5.80 -4.25
C HIS A 142 -3.63 -5.53 -5.50
N ALA A 143 -3.28 -6.19 -6.63
CA ALA A 143 -4.11 -6.19 -7.83
C ALA A 143 -5.45 -6.88 -7.56
N LEU A 144 -6.52 -6.46 -8.27
CA LEU A 144 -7.86 -7.06 -8.10
C LEU A 144 -7.81 -8.57 -8.28
N ALA A 145 -7.17 -9.06 -9.35
CA ALA A 145 -7.02 -10.49 -9.63
C ALA A 145 -6.30 -11.27 -8.52
N HIS A 146 -5.39 -10.64 -7.77
CA HIS A 146 -4.74 -11.28 -6.62
C HIS A 146 -5.71 -11.44 -5.44
N ASN A 147 -6.56 -10.44 -5.19
CA ASN A 147 -7.54 -10.53 -4.12
C ASN A 147 -8.54 -11.65 -4.41
N ASP A 148 -9.05 -11.73 -5.65
CA ASP A 148 -9.98 -12.80 -6.06
C ASP A 148 -9.34 -14.18 -5.90
N TYR A 149 -8.03 -14.31 -6.22
CA TYR A 149 -7.32 -15.58 -6.10
C TYR A 149 -7.04 -16.01 -4.65
N TYR A 150 -6.68 -15.06 -3.76
CA TYR A 150 -6.23 -15.39 -2.41
C TYR A 150 -7.34 -15.36 -1.35
N THR A 151 -8.48 -14.69 -1.62
CA THR A 151 -9.59 -14.55 -0.64
C THR A 151 -10.12 -15.90 -0.15
N GLY A 152 -10.15 -16.93 -0.99
CA GLY A 152 -10.61 -18.26 -0.60
C GLY A 152 -9.50 -19.21 -0.14
N LYS A 153 -8.22 -18.77 -0.12
CA LYS A 153 -7.06 -19.62 0.16
C LYS A 153 -6.29 -19.24 1.41
N ILE A 154 -6.42 -18.00 1.85
CA ILE A 154 -5.74 -17.47 3.04
C ILE A 154 -6.79 -16.94 3.99
N ASP A 155 -6.84 -17.48 5.20
CA ASP A 155 -7.73 -17.02 6.25
C ASP A 155 -7.47 -15.54 6.57
N ALA A 156 -8.55 -14.81 6.82
CA ALA A 156 -8.51 -13.39 7.14
C ALA A 156 -7.82 -12.49 6.07
N TYR A 157 -7.58 -12.98 4.83
CA TYR A 157 -6.96 -12.19 3.76
C TYR A 157 -7.62 -10.81 3.57
N MET A 158 -8.95 -10.75 3.60
CA MET A 158 -9.72 -9.53 3.43
C MET A 158 -9.64 -8.58 4.63
N ALA A 159 -9.24 -9.07 5.81
CA ALA A 159 -9.11 -8.24 7.01
C ALA A 159 -8.03 -7.14 6.87
N ARG A 160 -7.08 -7.31 5.97
CA ARG A 160 -6.07 -6.30 5.63
C ARG A 160 -6.65 -5.00 5.02
N HIS A 161 -7.91 -5.04 4.54
CA HIS A 161 -8.61 -3.87 4.00
C HIS A 161 -9.39 -3.07 5.06
N ARG A 162 -9.30 -3.42 6.35
CA ARG A 162 -9.91 -2.67 7.46
C ARG A 162 -9.34 -1.26 7.62
N ILE A 163 -8.12 -1.04 7.16
CA ILE A 163 -7.45 0.26 7.18
C ILE A 163 -7.04 0.67 5.75
N LYS A 164 -6.63 1.93 5.59
CA LYS A 164 -6.14 2.42 4.31
C LYS A 164 -4.85 1.70 3.90
N PRO A 165 -4.68 1.34 2.63
CA PRO A 165 -3.43 0.78 2.14
C PRO A 165 -2.30 1.80 2.22
N GLY A 166 -1.07 1.30 2.46
CA GLY A 166 0.14 2.12 2.56
C GLY A 166 1.00 2.12 1.31
N ILE A 167 1.83 3.16 1.17
CA ILE A 167 2.97 3.18 0.23
C ILE A 167 4.02 2.18 0.70
N THR A 168 4.34 2.21 2.00
CA THR A 168 5.19 1.23 2.69
C THR A 168 4.42 0.54 3.81
N GLY A 169 5.00 -0.50 4.41
CA GLY A 169 4.36 -1.25 5.49
C GLY A 169 5.29 -2.25 6.16
N LEU A 170 4.82 -2.83 7.27
CA LEU A 170 5.60 -3.77 8.07
C LEU A 170 6.08 -4.96 7.23
N ALA A 171 5.23 -5.55 6.41
CA ALA A 171 5.58 -6.65 5.54
C ALA A 171 6.73 -6.30 4.58
N GLN A 172 6.74 -5.06 4.03
CA GLN A 172 7.76 -4.61 3.08
C GLN A 172 9.13 -4.47 3.73
N ILE A 173 9.20 -3.90 4.94
CA ILE A 173 10.48 -3.75 5.68
C ILE A 173 10.96 -5.06 6.31
N SER A 174 10.08 -6.07 6.43
CA SER A 174 10.40 -7.41 6.93
C SER A 174 10.77 -8.41 5.82
N GLY A 175 11.15 -7.92 4.63
CA GLY A 175 11.63 -8.76 3.53
C GLY A 175 10.54 -9.35 2.64
N CYS A 176 9.24 -9.08 2.90
CA CYS A 176 8.15 -9.52 2.04
C CYS A 176 7.85 -8.52 0.90
N ARG A 177 8.91 -7.88 0.34
CA ARG A 177 8.81 -6.99 -0.82
C ARG A 177 8.99 -7.79 -2.12
N GLY A 178 8.27 -7.42 -3.19
CA GLY A 178 8.40 -8.06 -4.50
C GLY A 178 7.28 -9.02 -4.84
N GLU A 179 7.56 -9.93 -5.77
CA GLU A 179 6.60 -10.91 -6.27
C GLU A 179 6.32 -11.98 -5.21
N THR A 180 5.04 -12.33 -5.06
CA THR A 180 4.59 -13.44 -4.21
C THR A 180 4.28 -14.64 -5.10
N GLU A 181 5.32 -15.41 -5.39
CA GLU A 181 5.23 -16.57 -6.29
C GLU A 181 4.56 -17.78 -5.62
N THR A 182 4.64 -17.87 -4.29
CA THR A 182 4.11 -18.99 -3.50
C THR A 182 3.04 -18.53 -2.51
N LEU A 183 2.15 -19.46 -2.15
CA LEU A 183 1.09 -19.21 -1.17
C LEU A 183 1.69 -18.81 0.18
N ASP A 184 2.73 -19.52 0.66
CA ASP A 184 3.39 -19.27 1.95
C ASP A 184 3.97 -17.85 2.06
N LYS A 185 4.57 -17.34 0.97
CA LYS A 185 5.08 -15.96 0.93
C LYS A 185 3.95 -14.94 1.05
N MET A 186 2.79 -15.22 0.44
CA MET A 186 1.62 -14.37 0.56
C MET A 186 1.02 -14.45 1.96
N GLU A 187 0.91 -15.63 2.53
CA GLU A 187 0.41 -15.86 3.87
C GLU A 187 1.24 -15.10 4.91
N LYS A 188 2.56 -15.24 4.88
CA LYS A 188 3.47 -14.47 5.74
C LYS A 188 3.32 -12.95 5.56
N ARG A 189 3.07 -12.48 4.34
CA ARG A 189 2.77 -11.06 4.08
C ARG A 189 1.48 -10.63 4.76
N VAL A 190 0.42 -11.44 4.66
CA VAL A 190 -0.87 -11.18 5.28
C VAL A 190 -0.74 -11.16 6.80
N GLU A 191 -0.01 -12.11 7.40
CA GLU A 191 0.28 -12.13 8.84
C GLU A 191 0.93 -10.83 9.31
N LEU A 192 1.96 -10.35 8.59
CA LEU A 192 2.64 -9.10 8.92
C LEU A 192 1.76 -7.87 8.72
N ASP A 193 0.91 -7.87 7.69
CA ASP A 193 -0.08 -6.82 7.48
C ASP A 193 -1.10 -6.78 8.63
N LEU A 194 -1.58 -7.94 9.09
CA LEU A 194 -2.49 -8.05 10.24
C LEU A 194 -1.80 -7.68 11.56
N ALA A 195 -0.54 -8.11 11.74
CA ALA A 195 0.25 -7.72 12.91
C ALA A 195 0.42 -6.19 12.99
N TYR A 196 0.65 -5.51 11.87
CA TYR A 196 0.67 -4.05 11.82
C TYR A 196 -0.68 -3.45 12.20
N ILE A 197 -1.78 -3.97 11.64
CA ILE A 197 -3.13 -3.48 11.90
C ILE A 197 -3.48 -3.57 13.39
N ASN A 198 -3.20 -4.72 14.00
CA ASN A 198 -3.57 -5.01 15.38
C ASN A 198 -2.69 -4.28 16.42
N ASN A 199 -1.42 -4.00 16.07
CA ASN A 199 -0.46 -3.37 16.97
C ASN A 199 -0.08 -1.95 16.51
N TRP A 200 -0.94 -1.30 15.75
CA TRP A 200 -0.65 0.03 15.24
C TRP A 200 -0.33 1.03 16.37
N SER A 201 0.71 1.78 16.16
CA SER A 201 1.05 2.96 16.94
C SER A 201 1.77 3.97 16.05
N LEU A 202 1.74 5.24 16.42
CA LEU A 202 2.47 6.28 15.70
C LEU A 202 3.99 5.99 15.66
N TRP A 203 4.53 5.44 16.77
CA TRP A 203 5.92 5.04 16.82
C TRP A 203 6.27 3.91 15.84
N LEU A 204 5.34 2.96 15.64
CA LEU A 204 5.51 1.91 14.65
C LEU A 204 5.55 2.47 13.23
N ASP A 205 4.71 3.47 12.91
CA ASP A 205 4.75 4.17 11.62
C ASP A 205 6.10 4.85 11.39
N ILE A 206 6.60 5.60 12.37
CA ILE A 206 7.92 6.25 12.29
C ILE A 206 9.02 5.22 12.06
N LYS A 207 9.01 4.13 12.83
CA LYS A 207 9.99 3.03 12.68
C LYS A 207 9.96 2.41 11.27
N ILE A 208 8.76 2.22 10.71
CA ILE A 208 8.60 1.67 9.35
C ILE A 208 9.11 2.66 8.31
N LEU A 209 8.78 3.96 8.44
CA LEU A 209 9.26 5.00 7.52
C LEU A 209 10.79 5.08 7.50
N ILE A 210 11.44 5.09 8.68
CA ILE A 210 12.91 5.11 8.79
C ILE A 210 13.55 3.85 8.18
N LYS A 211 12.91 2.68 8.35
CA LYS A 211 13.43 1.40 7.82
C LYS A 211 13.05 1.13 6.36
N THR A 212 12.23 2.00 5.74
CA THR A 212 11.86 1.82 4.34
C THR A 212 13.06 2.13 3.45
N PRO A 213 13.66 1.12 2.78
CA PRO A 213 14.74 1.38 1.83
C PRO A 213 14.14 2.02 0.57
N PHE A 214 14.77 3.07 0.12
CA PHE A 214 14.51 3.70 -1.17
C PHE A 214 15.23 2.93 -2.30
#